data_5007e5d98384ecb5ef7c631e204d1d00
#
_entry.id   5007e5d98384ecb5ef7c631e204d1d00
#
_cell.length_a   1.000
_cell.length_b   1.000
_cell.length_c   1.000
_cell.angle_alpha   90.00
_cell.angle_beta   90.00
_cell.angle_gamma   90.00
#
_symmetry.space_group_name_H-M   'P 1'
#
loop_
_entity.id
_entity.type
_entity.pdbx_description
1 polymer ?
#
loop_
_entity_poly.entity_id
_entity_poly.type
_entity_poly.pdbx_seq_one_letter_code
_entity_poly.pdbx_strand_id
1 'polypeptide(L)'
;MSMEHKLGIVTAGSLNKGIEVKLDGAASIEDMAVGRYVTIEGHKRRFFGMITDVSLGVTDLALTVSPPSGDDFLSEVLTGTSAYGSLHVAPYLTIGGTETAVDGPQPVKTIPGHFSPVKEASAADIELVFGKEDDKKFWIGNPLDMEVKLCLDLQTLARRSNGIFGKSGTGKTFLTRMLLIGLLQKSAAVNLVFDMHSEYGWAGTFEGKGRKVKALKQLFPSKVAVFTLDEENSKRRGVSTDYVVRIGLEEIEPEDISLLRQTLNLTDAAVEAVYQLRRHYGKGWFSAAEGIEDSETLEELKIHESTFQNLRRGMNTIRRLPFITPNAPGDVVDSILKYLESGKHVVLEFGRYTDITAYILVANLLTRRIYASYRDRTEKAVAADTGYPTPLVITIEEAHKFLNSGVASQTIFGTIAREMRKYSVTLLIIDQRPSGIDDEIMSQLGTRITCLLDSEKDIDAVLSGVSGKNELKNVLAKLSARQQALIFGHAVPMPVAFTPREYGSNYGDWGEAAAKVSDEEIEDLWK
;
A
#
# COMPACT_ATOMS: atom_id res chain seq x y z
N MET A 1 23.21 30.72 -9.49
CA MET A 1 23.10 29.82 -10.66
C MET A 1 24.10 28.71 -10.43
N SER A 2 23.65 27.54 -9.93
CA SER A 2 24.50 26.35 -9.90
C SER A 2 24.76 25.95 -11.35
N MET A 3 26.03 25.79 -11.72
CA MET A 3 26.37 25.21 -13.02
C MET A 3 25.71 23.82 -13.06
N GLU A 4 24.76 23.62 -13.95
CA GLU A 4 24.19 22.29 -14.22
C GLU A 4 25.33 21.41 -14.73
N HIS A 5 25.83 20.50 -13.90
CA HIS A 5 26.91 19.61 -14.27
C HIS A 5 26.42 18.61 -15.32
N LYS A 6 27.03 18.67 -16.50
CA LYS A 6 26.86 17.65 -17.52
C LYS A 6 27.48 16.35 -17.00
N LEU A 7 26.70 15.29 -16.92
CA LEU A 7 27.16 13.96 -16.50
C LEU A 7 27.84 13.20 -17.64
N GLY A 8 27.34 13.34 -18.87
CA GLY A 8 27.83 12.59 -20.00
C GLY A 8 27.01 12.80 -21.26
N ILE A 9 27.13 11.86 -22.20
CA ILE A 9 26.44 11.88 -23.48
C ILE A 9 25.85 10.50 -23.82
N VAL A 10 24.74 10.52 -24.57
CA VAL A 10 24.10 9.31 -25.08
C VAL A 10 25.00 8.66 -26.15
N THR A 11 25.30 7.39 -26.00
CA THR A 11 26.14 6.61 -26.94
C THR A 11 25.37 5.52 -27.67
N ALA A 12 24.36 4.91 -27.02
CA ALA A 12 23.51 3.88 -27.62
C ALA A 12 22.16 3.86 -26.92
N GLY A 13 21.23 3.08 -27.43
CA GLY A 13 19.98 2.85 -26.74
C GLY A 13 18.83 2.42 -27.63
N SER A 14 17.76 1.99 -26.98
CA SER A 14 16.48 1.71 -27.63
C SER A 14 15.34 2.01 -26.67
N LEU A 15 14.14 2.20 -27.21
CA LEU A 15 12.96 2.49 -26.39
C LEU A 15 12.67 1.38 -25.33
N ASN A 16 12.93 0.13 -25.71
CA ASN A 16 12.61 -1.02 -24.85
C ASN A 16 13.77 -1.43 -23.91
N LYS A 17 15.01 -1.13 -24.30
CA LYS A 17 16.21 -1.53 -23.52
C LYS A 17 16.82 -0.40 -22.73
N GLY A 18 16.27 0.83 -22.82
CA GLY A 18 16.84 2.01 -22.20
C GLY A 18 17.98 2.65 -23.01
N ILE A 19 18.64 3.62 -22.40
CA ILE A 19 19.65 4.50 -23.01
C ILE A 19 20.99 4.27 -22.32
N GLU A 20 22.04 4.08 -23.11
CA GLU A 20 23.42 4.03 -22.61
C GLU A 20 24.04 5.42 -22.68
N VAL A 21 24.65 5.81 -21.56
CA VAL A 21 25.28 7.12 -21.39
C VAL A 21 26.73 6.89 -21.00
N LYS A 22 27.65 7.39 -21.81
CA LYS A 22 29.06 7.47 -21.46
C LYS A 22 29.28 8.68 -20.55
N LEU A 23 29.81 8.46 -19.36
CA LEU A 23 30.14 9.53 -18.43
C LEU A 23 31.28 10.40 -18.98
N ASP A 24 31.23 11.70 -18.67
CA ASP A 24 32.29 12.64 -18.89
C ASP A 24 33.48 12.32 -17.93
N GLY A 25 34.69 12.54 -18.34
CA GLY A 25 35.89 12.27 -17.52
C GLY A 25 35.92 13.06 -16.19
N ALA A 26 35.19 14.14 -16.10
CA ALA A 26 35.03 14.93 -14.89
C ALA A 26 33.98 14.39 -13.90
N ALA A 27 33.12 13.46 -14.34
CA ALA A 27 32.07 12.88 -13.50
C ALA A 27 32.58 11.58 -12.87
N SER A 28 32.55 11.49 -11.53
CA SER A 28 32.87 10.25 -10.82
C SER A 28 31.76 9.22 -10.95
N ILE A 29 32.11 8.00 -11.34
CA ILE A 29 31.16 6.90 -11.38
C ILE A 29 30.71 6.49 -9.98
N GLU A 30 31.52 6.72 -8.96
CA GLU A 30 31.20 6.42 -7.56
C GLU A 30 30.05 7.30 -7.01
N ASP A 31 29.85 8.47 -7.63
CA ASP A 31 28.76 9.37 -7.26
C ASP A 31 27.43 8.99 -7.96
N MET A 32 27.44 8.03 -8.88
CA MET A 32 26.27 7.63 -9.67
C MET A 32 25.53 6.48 -9.01
N ALA A 33 24.39 6.77 -8.39
CA ALA A 33 23.56 5.75 -7.76
C ALA A 33 22.37 5.33 -8.63
N VAL A 34 22.03 4.03 -8.60
CA VAL A 34 20.79 3.49 -9.18
C VAL A 34 19.59 4.09 -8.45
N GLY A 35 18.59 4.53 -9.21
CA GLY A 35 17.41 5.20 -8.67
C GLY A 35 17.45 6.72 -8.75
N ARG A 36 18.60 7.33 -9.07
CA ARG A 36 18.72 8.78 -9.34
C ARG A 36 18.08 9.18 -10.66
N TYR A 37 17.69 10.45 -10.76
CA TYR A 37 17.05 11.01 -11.94
C TYR A 37 17.99 11.82 -12.79
N VAL A 38 17.80 11.71 -14.10
CA VAL A 38 18.56 12.46 -15.09
C VAL A 38 17.62 13.07 -16.12
N THR A 39 18.06 14.18 -16.70
CA THR A 39 17.47 14.78 -17.88
C THR A 39 18.41 14.61 -19.07
N ILE A 40 17.83 14.31 -20.24
CA ILE A 40 18.56 14.16 -21.50
C ILE A 40 18.05 15.22 -22.48
N GLU A 41 18.92 16.10 -22.94
CA GLU A 41 18.59 17.19 -23.85
C GLU A 41 18.59 16.69 -25.29
N GLY A 42 17.42 16.34 -25.81
CA GLY A 42 17.26 16.03 -27.23
C GLY A 42 17.09 17.29 -28.10
N HIS A 43 17.14 17.17 -29.42
CA HIS A 43 17.01 18.29 -30.35
C HIS A 43 15.62 18.99 -30.29
N LYS A 44 14.55 18.25 -30.02
CA LYS A 44 13.18 18.77 -30.03
C LYS A 44 12.49 18.67 -28.67
N ARG A 45 12.93 17.77 -27.83
CA ARG A 45 12.30 17.43 -26.55
C ARG A 45 13.38 17.11 -25.53
N ARG A 46 13.10 17.42 -24.28
CA ARG A 46 13.87 16.96 -23.14
C ARG A 46 13.27 15.66 -22.62
N PHE A 47 14.10 14.71 -22.26
CA PHE A 47 13.67 13.43 -21.70
C PHE A 47 14.01 13.40 -20.22
N PHE A 48 13.11 12.83 -19.43
CA PHE A 48 13.30 12.60 -18.01
C PHE A 48 13.33 11.10 -17.75
N GLY A 49 14.37 10.64 -17.08
CA GLY A 49 14.62 9.22 -16.85
C GLY A 49 15.31 8.94 -15.52
N MET A 50 15.45 7.65 -15.23
CA MET A 50 16.06 7.15 -13.99
C MET A 50 17.26 6.25 -14.33
N ILE A 51 18.34 6.38 -13.58
CA ILE A 51 19.49 5.47 -13.66
C ILE A 51 19.08 4.10 -13.12
N THR A 52 19.21 3.07 -13.94
CA THR A 52 18.81 1.69 -13.60
C THR A 52 20.00 0.74 -13.46
N ASP A 53 21.16 1.13 -14.01
CA ASP A 53 22.41 0.40 -13.82
C ASP A 53 23.62 1.31 -14.03
N VAL A 54 24.73 0.92 -13.43
CA VAL A 54 26.03 1.60 -13.51
C VAL A 54 27.11 0.57 -13.82
N SER A 55 27.92 0.82 -14.85
CA SER A 55 28.94 -0.13 -15.33
C SER A 55 30.20 0.56 -15.77
N LEU A 56 31.28 -0.21 -15.85
CA LEU A 56 32.56 0.23 -16.40
C LEU A 56 32.73 -0.28 -17.83
N GLY A 57 33.13 0.59 -18.71
CA GLY A 57 33.41 0.27 -20.11
C GLY A 57 34.89 0.57 -20.49
N VAL A 58 35.39 -0.16 -21.48
CA VAL A 58 36.67 0.10 -22.10
C VAL A 58 36.53 0.13 -23.62
N THR A 59 37.26 0.99 -24.29
CA THR A 59 37.31 1.04 -25.76
C THR A 59 38.28 0.04 -26.36
N ASP A 60 39.31 -0.34 -25.59
CA ASP A 60 40.31 -1.32 -26.00
C ASP A 60 40.34 -2.47 -24.98
N LEU A 61 40.06 -3.67 -25.43
CA LEU A 61 40.07 -4.88 -24.62
C LEU A 61 41.48 -5.20 -24.07
N ALA A 62 42.55 -4.70 -24.71
CA ALA A 62 43.91 -4.86 -24.19
C ALA A 62 44.10 -4.24 -22.80
N LEU A 63 43.36 -3.18 -22.47
CA LEU A 63 43.39 -2.55 -21.15
C LEU A 63 42.81 -3.45 -20.04
N THR A 64 41.91 -4.38 -20.35
CA THR A 64 41.41 -5.35 -19.38
C THR A 64 42.36 -6.50 -19.13
N VAL A 65 43.18 -6.85 -20.14
CA VAL A 65 44.19 -7.92 -20.04
C VAL A 65 45.47 -7.42 -19.36
N SER A 66 45.88 -6.19 -19.63
CA SER A 66 47.06 -5.56 -19.08
C SER A 66 46.73 -4.14 -18.59
N PRO A 67 46.11 -4.02 -17.42
CA PRO A 67 45.77 -2.71 -16.87
C PRO A 67 47.01 -1.92 -16.49
N PRO A 68 46.99 -0.58 -16.58
CA PRO A 68 48.10 0.27 -16.18
C PRO A 68 48.32 0.11 -14.66
N SER A 69 49.40 -0.58 -14.28
CA SER A 69 49.74 -0.81 -12.88
C SER A 69 50.87 0.13 -12.47
N GLY A 70 50.65 0.94 -11.43
CA GLY A 70 51.67 1.75 -10.79
C GLY A 70 52.01 3.09 -11.46
N ASP A 71 51.23 3.52 -12.45
CA ASP A 71 51.35 4.84 -13.08
C ASP A 71 50.02 5.61 -12.97
N ASP A 72 49.94 6.49 -11.96
CA ASP A 72 48.72 7.30 -11.69
C ASP A 72 48.43 8.24 -12.86
N PHE A 73 49.45 8.78 -13.53
CA PHE A 73 49.27 9.67 -14.66
C PHE A 73 48.67 8.94 -15.87
N LEU A 74 49.16 7.72 -16.18
CA LEU A 74 48.62 6.92 -17.27
C LEU A 74 47.17 6.51 -17.00
N SER A 75 46.88 6.14 -15.75
CA SER A 75 45.52 5.83 -15.32
C SER A 75 44.58 7.04 -15.48
N GLU A 76 45.01 8.23 -15.11
CA GLU A 76 44.26 9.48 -15.25
C GLU A 76 44.02 9.84 -16.73
N VAL A 77 44.99 9.71 -17.60
CA VAL A 77 44.86 9.97 -19.04
C VAL A 77 43.92 8.98 -19.71
N LEU A 78 43.91 7.71 -19.31
CA LEU A 78 43.06 6.69 -19.87
C LEU A 78 41.62 6.83 -19.36
N THR A 79 41.42 7.35 -18.14
CA THR A 79 40.11 7.57 -17.55
C THR A 79 39.35 8.65 -18.34
N GLY A 80 38.12 8.34 -18.72
CA GLY A 80 37.26 9.21 -19.55
C GLY A 80 37.51 9.11 -21.05
N THR A 81 38.64 8.56 -21.50
CA THR A 81 38.98 8.33 -22.91
C THR A 81 38.79 6.87 -23.30
N SER A 82 39.70 6.01 -22.86
CA SER A 82 39.74 4.58 -23.19
C SER A 82 39.12 3.69 -22.12
N ALA A 83 39.09 4.14 -20.87
CA ALA A 83 38.32 3.56 -19.76
C ALA A 83 37.29 4.60 -19.31
N TYR A 84 36.05 4.23 -19.16
CA TYR A 84 34.98 5.17 -18.83
C TYR A 84 33.87 4.51 -17.99
N GLY A 85 33.19 5.33 -17.21
CA GLY A 85 31.93 4.95 -16.59
C GLY A 85 30.77 4.97 -17.61
N SER A 86 29.87 4.04 -17.50
CA SER A 86 28.65 3.99 -18.29
C SER A 86 27.42 3.89 -17.39
N LEU A 87 26.39 4.66 -17.73
CA LEU A 87 25.09 4.60 -17.07
C LEU A 87 24.07 4.00 -18.01
N HIS A 88 23.22 3.14 -17.46
CA HIS A 88 22.01 2.71 -18.14
C HIS A 88 20.84 3.50 -17.58
N VAL A 89 20.11 4.21 -18.47
CA VAL A 89 19.03 5.12 -18.11
C VAL A 89 17.74 4.63 -18.76
N ALA A 90 16.70 4.41 -17.94
CA ALA A 90 15.33 4.19 -18.43
C ALA A 90 14.63 5.54 -18.61
N PRO A 91 14.32 5.97 -19.85
CA PRO A 91 13.56 7.18 -20.09
C PRO A 91 12.06 6.91 -19.86
N TYR A 92 11.40 7.72 -19.05
CA TYR A 92 9.98 7.56 -18.75
C TYR A 92 9.10 8.65 -19.35
N LEU A 93 9.58 9.91 -19.31
CA LEU A 93 8.77 11.06 -19.72
C LEU A 93 9.52 11.94 -20.72
N THR A 94 8.74 12.65 -21.53
CA THR A 94 9.22 13.76 -22.37
C THR A 94 8.65 15.07 -21.86
N ILE A 95 9.49 16.09 -21.81
CA ILE A 95 9.19 17.44 -21.36
C ILE A 95 9.51 18.41 -22.51
N GLY A 96 8.62 19.37 -22.79
CA GLY A 96 8.83 20.33 -23.88
C GLY A 96 8.29 19.83 -25.23
N GLY A 97 8.07 20.78 -26.14
CA GLY A 97 7.34 20.59 -27.41
C GLY A 97 5.96 21.22 -27.34
N THR A 98 5.30 21.38 -28.50
CA THR A 98 3.99 22.05 -28.60
C THR A 98 2.87 21.35 -27.84
N GLU A 99 2.93 20.01 -27.73
CA GLU A 99 1.94 19.21 -27.02
C GLU A 99 2.10 19.29 -25.48
N THR A 100 3.35 19.37 -25.00
CA THR A 100 3.62 19.40 -23.53
C THR A 100 3.38 20.76 -22.88
N ALA A 101 3.31 21.82 -23.66
CA ALA A 101 2.96 23.15 -23.13
C ALA A 101 1.51 23.22 -22.61
N VAL A 102 0.64 22.35 -23.13
CA VAL A 102 -0.78 22.26 -22.73
C VAL A 102 -1.03 21.16 -21.69
N ASP A 103 -0.38 19.97 -21.85
CA ASP A 103 -0.74 18.76 -21.13
C ASP A 103 0.30 18.30 -20.06
N GLY A 104 1.43 19.02 -19.92
CA GLY A 104 2.52 18.65 -19.01
C GLY A 104 3.40 17.48 -19.51
N PRO A 105 4.20 16.83 -18.64
CA PRO A 105 5.07 15.71 -19.03
C PRO A 105 4.28 14.55 -19.62
N GLN A 106 4.73 14.04 -20.78
CA GLN A 106 4.08 12.95 -21.51
C GLN A 106 4.90 11.66 -21.48
N PRO A 107 4.28 10.47 -21.47
CA PRO A 107 5.00 9.21 -21.60
C PRO A 107 5.91 9.19 -22.83
N VAL A 108 7.10 8.61 -22.67
CA VAL A 108 8.08 8.51 -23.74
C VAL A 108 7.57 7.63 -24.90
N LYS A 109 7.66 8.15 -26.13
CA LYS A 109 7.33 7.42 -27.37
C LYS A 109 8.50 7.37 -28.35
N THR A 110 9.60 8.05 -28.04
CA THR A 110 10.80 8.18 -28.87
C THR A 110 12.02 8.16 -27.97
N ILE A 111 13.22 8.10 -28.55
CA ILE A 111 14.49 8.17 -27.82
C ILE A 111 15.27 9.42 -28.20
N PRO A 112 16.16 9.92 -27.33
CA PRO A 112 17.10 10.99 -27.69
C PRO A 112 18.09 10.53 -28.76
N GLY A 113 18.62 11.48 -29.51
CA GLY A 113 19.65 11.19 -30.51
C GLY A 113 21.01 10.87 -29.87
N HIS A 114 21.92 10.32 -30.66
CA HIS A 114 23.33 10.16 -30.26
C HIS A 114 23.93 11.51 -29.84
N PHE A 115 24.81 11.45 -28.85
CA PHE A 115 25.53 12.59 -28.30
C PHE A 115 24.65 13.62 -27.59
N SER A 116 23.37 13.32 -27.38
CA SER A 116 22.51 14.16 -26.53
C SER A 116 23.11 14.29 -25.14
N PRO A 117 23.30 15.51 -24.61
CA PRO A 117 23.87 15.71 -23.28
C PRO A 117 22.92 15.24 -22.18
N VAL A 118 23.51 14.61 -21.16
CA VAL A 118 22.82 14.10 -19.99
C VAL A 118 23.25 14.91 -18.77
N LYS A 119 22.28 15.30 -17.94
CA LYS A 119 22.49 16.09 -16.71
C LYS A 119 21.74 15.43 -15.55
N GLU A 120 22.13 15.73 -14.33
CA GLU A 120 21.29 15.42 -13.17
C GLU A 120 19.96 16.19 -13.27
N ALA A 121 18.88 15.56 -12.81
CA ALA A 121 17.60 16.23 -12.72
C ALA A 121 17.64 17.31 -11.63
N SER A 122 17.19 18.49 -11.94
CA SER A 122 17.10 19.59 -10.99
C SER A 122 15.85 19.48 -10.10
N ALA A 123 15.84 20.24 -8.99
CA ALA A 123 14.64 20.39 -8.17
C ALA A 123 13.42 20.87 -8.98
N ALA A 124 13.64 21.79 -9.94
CA ALA A 124 12.59 22.27 -10.83
C ALA A 124 12.04 21.18 -11.75
N ASP A 125 12.87 20.22 -12.18
CA ASP A 125 12.43 19.08 -12.98
C ASP A 125 11.56 18.13 -12.17
N ILE A 126 11.91 17.87 -10.92
CA ILE A 126 11.10 17.07 -9.99
C ILE A 126 9.75 17.74 -9.74
N GLU A 127 9.74 19.05 -9.46
CA GLU A 127 8.50 19.79 -9.27
C GLU A 127 7.62 19.83 -10.52
N LEU A 128 8.22 19.89 -11.71
CA LEU A 128 7.50 19.84 -12.97
C LEU A 128 6.82 18.48 -13.19
N VAL A 129 7.51 17.39 -12.83
CA VAL A 129 7.03 16.01 -13.04
C VAL A 129 6.01 15.60 -11.97
N PHE A 130 6.32 15.82 -10.68
CA PHE A 130 5.51 15.34 -9.56
C PHE A 130 4.60 16.42 -8.95
N GLY A 131 4.84 17.70 -9.28
CA GLY A 131 4.13 18.86 -8.76
C GLY A 131 4.61 19.27 -7.38
N LYS A 132 4.00 20.36 -6.88
CA LYS A 132 4.22 20.88 -5.53
C LYS A 132 3.14 20.41 -4.58
N GLU A 133 3.40 20.52 -3.28
CA GLU A 133 2.39 20.29 -2.26
C GLU A 133 1.28 21.36 -2.37
N ASP A 134 0.03 20.90 -2.48
CA ASP A 134 -1.17 21.71 -2.61
C ASP A 134 -2.38 21.03 -1.92
N ASP A 135 -3.60 21.47 -2.19
CA ASP A 135 -4.82 20.92 -1.59
C ASP A 135 -5.08 19.44 -1.97
N LYS A 136 -4.50 18.93 -3.07
CA LYS A 136 -4.67 17.56 -3.57
C LYS A 136 -3.43 16.72 -3.39
N LYS A 137 -2.26 17.35 -3.46
CA LYS A 137 -0.96 16.69 -3.40
C LYS A 137 -0.36 16.77 -2.01
N PHE A 138 0.11 15.63 -1.55
CA PHE A 138 0.69 15.44 -0.22
C PHE A 138 2.16 15.05 -0.32
N TRP A 139 3.01 15.70 0.46
CA TRP A 139 4.43 15.38 0.54
C TRP A 139 4.67 14.05 1.24
N ILE A 140 5.12 13.04 0.50
CA ILE A 140 5.37 11.67 1.00
C ILE A 140 6.83 11.40 1.34
N GLY A 141 7.77 12.21 0.87
CA GLY A 141 9.20 12.02 1.05
C GLY A 141 10.00 12.77 0.01
N ASN A 142 11.24 12.39 -0.16
CA ASN A 142 12.16 13.01 -1.13
C ASN A 142 12.71 11.94 -2.08
N PRO A 143 12.87 12.21 -3.38
CA PRO A 143 13.62 11.32 -4.27
C PRO A 143 14.99 11.03 -3.70
N LEU A 144 15.58 9.86 -4.04
CA LEU A 144 16.89 9.49 -3.52
C LEU A 144 17.92 10.57 -3.84
N ASP A 145 18.74 10.91 -2.84
CA ASP A 145 19.85 11.88 -2.91
C ASP A 145 19.43 13.31 -3.35
N MET A 146 18.16 13.68 -3.18
CA MET A 146 17.65 15.01 -3.49
C MET A 146 16.87 15.59 -2.31
N GLU A 147 17.12 16.87 -2.02
CA GLU A 147 16.38 17.63 -0.98
C GLU A 147 15.17 18.35 -1.56
N VAL A 148 14.37 17.65 -2.35
CA VAL A 148 13.16 18.21 -2.96
C VAL A 148 11.95 17.36 -2.56
N LYS A 149 10.79 18.01 -2.36
CA LYS A 149 9.56 17.30 -1.97
C LYS A 149 9.03 16.43 -3.11
N LEU A 150 8.84 15.15 -2.84
CA LEU A 150 8.06 14.25 -3.69
C LEU A 150 6.60 14.32 -3.25
N CYS A 151 5.72 14.79 -4.11
CA CYS A 151 4.31 14.97 -3.81
C CYS A 151 3.45 13.94 -4.56
N LEU A 152 2.46 13.36 -3.86
CA LEU A 152 1.55 12.34 -4.37
C LEU A 152 0.13 12.87 -4.41
N ASP A 153 -0.55 12.73 -5.55
CA ASP A 153 -1.98 13.02 -5.68
C ASP A 153 -2.80 11.92 -4.99
N LEU A 154 -3.36 12.26 -3.83
CA LEU A 154 -4.10 11.32 -3.01
C LEU A 154 -5.52 11.07 -3.51
N GLN A 155 -6.12 11.98 -4.26
CA GLN A 155 -7.40 11.72 -4.91
C GLN A 155 -7.23 10.67 -6.02
N THR A 156 -6.15 10.76 -6.79
CA THR A 156 -5.81 9.75 -7.80
C THR A 156 -5.45 8.41 -7.16
N LEU A 157 -4.72 8.41 -6.02
CA LEU A 157 -4.44 7.20 -5.24
C LEU A 157 -5.73 6.53 -4.77
N ALA A 158 -6.65 7.26 -4.14
CA ALA A 158 -7.88 6.74 -3.57
C ALA A 158 -8.86 6.14 -4.60
N ARG A 159 -8.68 6.45 -5.89
CA ARG A 159 -9.55 5.94 -6.96
C ARG A 159 -9.31 4.46 -7.30
N ARG A 160 -8.23 3.85 -6.87
CA ARG A 160 -7.91 2.43 -7.14
C ARG A 160 -7.42 1.75 -5.88
N SER A 161 -7.53 0.43 -5.84
CA SER A 161 -6.87 -0.36 -4.83
C SER A 161 -5.35 -0.27 -4.98
N ASN A 162 -4.63 -0.16 -3.86
CA ASN A 162 -3.19 0.07 -3.82
C ASN A 162 -2.53 -0.90 -2.86
N GLY A 163 -1.21 -1.07 -2.98
CA GLY A 163 -0.45 -1.96 -2.11
C GLY A 163 0.80 -1.32 -1.53
N ILE A 164 1.10 -1.66 -0.27
CA ILE A 164 2.36 -1.35 0.41
C ILE A 164 3.03 -2.66 0.77
N PHE A 165 4.22 -2.89 0.21
CA PHE A 165 4.95 -4.14 0.35
C PHE A 165 6.34 -3.93 0.96
N GLY A 166 6.88 -4.97 1.58
CA GLY A 166 8.24 -4.95 2.12
C GLY A 166 8.38 -5.92 3.30
N LYS A 167 9.59 -6.33 3.61
CA LYS A 167 9.85 -7.19 4.76
C LYS A 167 9.57 -6.48 6.10
N SER A 168 9.55 -7.24 7.20
CA SER A 168 9.43 -6.67 8.54
C SER A 168 10.58 -5.69 8.84
N GLY A 169 10.28 -4.61 9.55
CA GLY A 169 11.28 -3.60 9.96
C GLY A 169 11.73 -2.62 8.85
N THR A 170 11.15 -2.65 7.65
CA THR A 170 11.50 -1.71 6.57
C THR A 170 10.72 -0.39 6.58
N GLY A 171 9.84 -0.19 7.57
CA GLY A 171 9.08 1.06 7.75
C GLY A 171 7.69 1.07 7.11
N LYS A 172 7.13 -0.08 6.71
CA LYS A 172 5.77 -0.17 6.13
C LYS A 172 4.70 0.52 6.98
N THR A 173 4.65 0.24 8.28
CA THR A 173 3.65 0.81 9.19
C THR A 173 3.72 2.33 9.23
N PHE A 174 4.94 2.92 9.25
CA PHE A 174 5.10 4.38 9.23
C PHE A 174 4.69 5.00 7.91
N LEU A 175 5.05 4.34 6.80
CA LEU A 175 4.64 4.75 5.46
C LEU A 175 3.11 4.68 5.32
N THR A 176 2.48 3.62 5.82
CA THR A 176 1.02 3.49 5.84
C THR A 176 0.37 4.59 6.66
N ARG A 177 0.84 4.85 7.89
CA ARG A 177 0.33 5.95 8.72
C ARG A 177 0.43 7.29 8.00
N MET A 178 1.56 7.56 7.35
CA MET A 178 1.79 8.79 6.59
C MET A 178 0.78 8.92 5.45
N LEU A 179 0.50 7.87 4.69
CA LEU A 179 -0.52 7.89 3.64
C LEU A 179 -1.94 8.08 4.20
N LEU A 180 -2.27 7.43 5.31
CA LEU A 180 -3.57 7.59 5.98
C LEU A 180 -3.75 9.04 6.49
N ILE A 181 -2.69 9.65 7.04
CA ILE A 181 -2.68 11.08 7.42
C ILE A 181 -2.91 11.96 6.20
N GLY A 182 -2.22 11.67 5.10
CA GLY A 182 -2.38 12.41 3.87
C GLY A 182 -3.82 12.36 3.34
N LEU A 183 -4.43 11.17 3.27
CA LEU A 183 -5.82 10.97 2.86
C LEU A 183 -6.79 11.78 3.74
N LEU A 184 -6.52 11.82 5.05
CA LEU A 184 -7.29 12.58 6.03
C LEU A 184 -7.10 14.09 5.86
N GLN A 185 -5.87 14.58 5.74
CA GLN A 185 -5.57 16.01 5.59
C GLN A 185 -6.13 16.60 4.29
N LYS A 186 -5.98 15.86 3.19
CA LYS A 186 -6.44 16.29 1.86
C LYS A 186 -7.91 15.95 1.62
N SER A 187 -8.60 15.34 2.60
CA SER A 187 -10.01 14.90 2.47
C SER A 187 -10.24 14.10 1.17
N ALA A 188 -9.26 13.31 0.76
CA ALA A 188 -9.30 12.55 -0.49
C ALA A 188 -10.23 11.33 -0.40
N ALA A 189 -10.33 10.74 0.78
CA ALA A 189 -11.20 9.62 1.11
C ALA A 189 -11.37 9.51 2.62
N VAL A 190 -12.40 8.82 3.09
CA VAL A 190 -12.46 8.32 4.47
C VAL A 190 -11.80 6.94 4.56
N ASN A 191 -11.25 6.59 5.73
CA ASN A 191 -10.55 5.33 5.93
C ASN A 191 -11.28 4.45 6.93
N LEU A 192 -11.35 3.13 6.63
CA LEU A 192 -11.63 2.08 7.60
C LEU A 192 -10.36 1.22 7.72
N VAL A 193 -9.73 1.24 8.88
CA VAL A 193 -8.47 0.51 9.13
C VAL A 193 -8.75 -0.67 10.04
N PHE A 194 -8.47 -1.88 9.58
CA PHE A 194 -8.46 -3.07 10.41
C PHE A 194 -7.09 -3.21 11.08
N ASP A 195 -7.00 -2.75 12.33
CA ASP A 195 -5.77 -2.62 13.10
C ASP A 195 -5.55 -3.86 13.99
N MET A 196 -4.92 -4.88 13.43
CA MET A 196 -4.68 -6.14 14.12
C MET A 196 -3.68 -5.99 15.28
N HIS A 197 -2.73 -5.07 15.14
CA HIS A 197 -1.62 -4.91 16.09
C HIS A 197 -1.73 -3.67 16.97
N SER A 198 -2.84 -2.93 16.90
CA SER A 198 -3.07 -1.68 17.64
C SER A 198 -1.98 -0.63 17.35
N GLU A 199 -1.65 -0.46 16.08
CA GLU A 199 -0.57 0.43 15.63
C GLU A 199 -1.07 1.74 15.00
N TYR A 200 -2.35 1.83 14.61
CA TYR A 200 -2.89 2.99 13.87
C TYR A 200 -3.78 3.90 14.71
N GLY A 201 -4.49 3.34 15.71
CA GLY A 201 -5.39 4.11 16.56
C GLY A 201 -4.64 5.01 17.53
N TRP A 202 -3.84 4.42 18.40
CA TRP A 202 -3.10 5.07 19.47
C TRP A 202 -1.59 4.92 19.31
N ALA A 203 -0.83 5.58 20.20
CA ALA A 203 0.63 5.60 20.13
C ALA A 203 1.26 4.21 19.98
N GLY A 204 2.16 4.09 19.04
CA GLY A 204 3.01 2.93 18.85
C GLY A 204 4.44 3.18 19.36
N THR A 205 5.28 2.16 19.33
CA THR A 205 6.71 2.28 19.63
C THR A 205 7.49 2.43 18.33
N PHE A 206 8.47 3.33 18.30
CA PHE A 206 9.37 3.45 17.15
C PHE A 206 10.37 2.30 17.18
N GLU A 207 10.38 1.45 16.16
CA GLU A 207 11.32 0.33 16.07
C GLU A 207 12.77 0.84 16.15
N GLY A 208 13.52 0.35 17.13
CA GLY A 208 14.96 0.61 17.30
C GLY A 208 15.36 1.85 18.11
N LYS A 209 14.44 2.73 18.53
CA LYS A 209 14.78 3.92 19.33
C LYS A 209 14.04 4.01 20.66
N GLY A 210 13.14 3.07 21.01
CA GLY A 210 12.34 3.10 22.25
C GLY A 210 11.42 4.34 22.39
N ARG A 211 11.37 5.21 21.37
CA ARG A 211 10.60 6.45 21.39
C ARG A 211 9.15 6.17 20.98
N LYS A 212 8.21 6.63 21.79
CA LYS A 212 6.78 6.57 21.46
C LYS A 212 6.45 7.57 20.36
N VAL A 213 5.59 7.18 19.42
CA VAL A 213 5.11 8.03 18.32
C VAL A 213 3.60 8.14 18.39
N LYS A 214 3.06 9.33 18.13
CA LYS A 214 1.61 9.57 18.07
C LYS A 214 1.02 8.81 16.89
N ALA A 215 -0.20 8.29 17.06
CA ALA A 215 -0.97 7.67 15.99
C ALA A 215 -2.16 8.53 15.58
N LEU A 216 -3.02 8.03 14.70
CA LEU A 216 -4.06 8.81 14.03
C LEU A 216 -5.03 9.50 14.99
N LYS A 217 -5.51 8.79 16.05
CA LYS A 217 -6.44 9.38 17.03
C LYS A 217 -5.82 10.55 17.81
N GLN A 218 -4.54 10.44 18.14
CA GLN A 218 -3.84 11.49 18.88
C GLN A 218 -3.50 12.70 18.01
N LEU A 219 -3.29 12.50 16.71
CA LEU A 219 -3.02 13.59 15.76
C LEU A 219 -4.32 14.29 15.33
N PHE A 220 -5.43 13.53 15.24
CA PHE A 220 -6.72 14.01 14.73
C PHE A 220 -7.88 13.55 15.62
N PRO A 221 -7.96 14.02 16.85
CA PRO A 221 -8.94 13.53 17.84
C PRO A 221 -10.39 13.74 17.40
N SER A 222 -10.69 14.80 16.63
CA SER A 222 -12.04 15.08 16.14
C SER A 222 -12.41 14.30 14.88
N LYS A 223 -11.41 13.91 14.06
CA LYS A 223 -11.61 13.29 12.75
C LYS A 223 -11.43 11.76 12.75
N VAL A 224 -10.88 11.17 13.81
CA VAL A 224 -10.64 9.73 13.90
C VAL A 224 -11.48 9.15 15.04
N ALA A 225 -12.20 8.05 14.76
CA ALA A 225 -12.91 7.27 15.76
C ALA A 225 -12.22 5.91 15.93
N VAL A 226 -12.07 5.48 17.18
CA VAL A 226 -11.51 4.17 17.53
C VAL A 226 -12.62 3.24 17.97
N PHE A 227 -12.78 2.16 17.23
CA PHE A 227 -13.64 1.03 17.52
C PHE A 227 -12.78 -0.09 18.09
N THR A 228 -13.26 -0.80 19.10
CA THR A 228 -12.50 -1.90 19.70
C THR A 228 -13.34 -3.17 19.86
N LEU A 229 -12.72 -4.32 19.60
CA LEU A 229 -13.26 -5.63 19.98
C LEU A 229 -12.95 -5.95 21.44
N ASP A 230 -11.91 -5.33 22.03
CA ASP A 230 -11.37 -5.65 23.36
C ASP A 230 -11.34 -4.41 24.26
N GLU A 231 -12.49 -4.09 24.82
CA GLU A 231 -12.67 -2.95 25.74
C GLU A 231 -11.75 -3.03 26.96
N GLU A 232 -11.53 -4.24 27.51
CA GLU A 232 -10.65 -4.40 28.68
C GLU A 232 -9.20 -4.05 28.37
N ASN A 233 -8.71 -4.46 27.19
CA ASN A 233 -7.36 -4.12 26.77
C ASN A 233 -7.20 -2.61 26.56
N SER A 234 -8.21 -1.96 25.96
CA SER A 234 -8.21 -0.51 25.78
C SER A 234 -8.16 0.22 27.12
N LYS A 235 -8.96 -0.21 28.11
CA LYS A 235 -8.93 0.33 29.47
C LYS A 235 -7.58 0.14 30.16
N ARG A 236 -6.95 -1.05 30.00
CA ARG A 236 -5.61 -1.31 30.57
C ARG A 236 -4.51 -0.44 29.95
N ARG A 237 -4.65 -0.11 28.66
CA ARG A 237 -3.74 0.78 27.94
C ARG A 237 -4.00 2.26 28.25
N GLY A 238 -5.05 2.60 29.01
CA GLY A 238 -5.45 3.96 29.29
C GLY A 238 -5.94 4.73 28.06
N VAL A 239 -6.40 4.03 27.01
CA VAL A 239 -6.85 4.64 25.77
C VAL A 239 -8.37 4.72 25.72
N SER A 240 -8.92 5.85 25.25
CA SER A 240 -10.35 6.00 25.04
C SER A 240 -10.79 5.36 23.74
N THR A 241 -11.96 4.72 23.74
CA THR A 241 -12.60 4.15 22.55
C THR A 241 -13.94 4.82 22.31
N ASP A 242 -14.26 5.06 21.05
CA ASP A 242 -15.52 5.70 20.65
C ASP A 242 -16.66 4.66 20.56
N TYR A 243 -16.34 3.39 20.31
CA TYR A 243 -17.32 2.32 20.19
C TYR A 243 -16.76 0.94 20.54
N VAL A 244 -17.51 0.15 21.28
CA VAL A 244 -17.19 -1.24 21.58
C VAL A 244 -17.96 -2.14 20.62
N VAL A 245 -17.23 -2.89 19.80
CA VAL A 245 -17.81 -3.77 18.76
C VAL A 245 -18.35 -5.04 19.39
N ARG A 246 -19.61 -5.37 19.10
CA ARG A 246 -20.25 -6.65 19.38
C ARG A 246 -20.95 -7.09 18.09
N ILE A 247 -20.80 -8.36 17.74
CA ILE A 247 -21.39 -8.96 16.54
C ILE A 247 -22.42 -10.00 16.99
N GLY A 248 -23.64 -9.90 16.47
CA GLY A 248 -24.72 -10.85 16.71
C GLY A 248 -24.54 -12.13 15.89
N LEU A 249 -24.96 -13.27 16.42
CA LEU A 249 -24.94 -14.53 15.68
C LEU A 249 -25.76 -14.46 14.37
N GLU A 250 -26.81 -13.66 14.34
CA GLU A 250 -27.67 -13.45 13.15
C GLU A 250 -26.98 -12.65 12.03
N GLU A 251 -25.83 -11.99 12.32
CA GLU A 251 -25.06 -11.22 11.36
C GLU A 251 -24.11 -12.10 10.55
N ILE A 252 -23.84 -13.33 11.04
CA ILE A 252 -22.93 -14.29 10.42
C ILE A 252 -23.65 -14.99 9.28
N GLU A 253 -23.13 -14.84 8.07
CA GLU A 253 -23.68 -15.48 6.86
C GLU A 253 -22.82 -16.69 6.43
N PRO A 254 -23.38 -17.60 5.61
CA PRO A 254 -22.65 -18.78 5.10
C PRO A 254 -21.31 -18.44 4.46
N GLU A 255 -21.22 -17.31 3.78
CA GLU A 255 -20.00 -16.82 3.13
C GLU A 255 -18.88 -16.58 4.14
N ASP A 256 -19.21 -16.06 5.34
CA ASP A 256 -18.24 -15.82 6.40
C ASP A 256 -17.64 -17.13 6.93
N ILE A 257 -18.50 -18.19 7.03
CA ILE A 257 -18.06 -19.53 7.44
C ILE A 257 -17.21 -20.20 6.35
N SER A 258 -17.62 -20.06 5.09
CA SER A 258 -16.88 -20.61 3.95
C SER A 258 -15.44 -20.15 3.91
N LEU A 259 -15.20 -18.86 4.16
CA LEU A 259 -13.85 -18.29 4.24
C LEU A 259 -13.01 -18.87 5.38
N LEU A 260 -13.65 -19.25 6.47
CA LEU A 260 -13.00 -19.85 7.64
C LEU A 260 -12.79 -21.36 7.50
N ARG A 261 -13.15 -21.96 6.36
CA ARG A 261 -13.08 -23.40 6.15
C ARG A 261 -11.75 -24.02 6.58
N GLN A 262 -10.64 -23.46 6.10
CA GLN A 262 -9.30 -23.99 6.42
C GLN A 262 -8.95 -23.77 7.89
N THR A 263 -9.24 -22.59 8.41
CA THR A 263 -8.92 -22.20 9.79
C THR A 263 -9.71 -23.02 10.82
N LEU A 264 -10.97 -23.35 10.49
CA LEU A 264 -11.86 -24.14 11.34
C LEU A 264 -11.80 -25.64 11.04
N ASN A 265 -10.98 -26.08 10.09
CA ASN A 265 -10.89 -27.47 9.60
C ASN A 265 -12.26 -28.04 9.18
N LEU A 266 -13.04 -27.25 8.43
CA LEU A 266 -14.33 -27.68 7.92
C LEU A 266 -14.15 -28.47 6.62
N THR A 267 -14.95 -29.54 6.48
CA THR A 267 -15.08 -30.26 5.20
C THR A 267 -15.95 -29.47 4.21
N ASP A 268 -15.85 -29.77 2.92
CA ASP A 268 -16.73 -29.17 1.91
C ASP A 268 -18.20 -29.43 2.22
N ALA A 269 -18.52 -30.65 2.66
CA ALA A 269 -19.86 -31.02 3.08
C ALA A 269 -20.35 -30.18 4.28
N ALA A 270 -19.47 -29.83 5.23
CA ALA A 270 -19.83 -28.97 6.36
C ALA A 270 -20.14 -27.54 5.93
N VAL A 271 -19.39 -27.00 4.97
CA VAL A 271 -19.67 -25.68 4.38
C VAL A 271 -21.01 -25.71 3.63
N GLU A 272 -21.27 -26.74 2.84
CA GLU A 272 -22.56 -26.89 2.15
C GLU A 272 -23.74 -26.99 3.13
N ALA A 273 -23.55 -27.67 4.25
CA ALA A 273 -24.55 -27.77 5.30
C ALA A 273 -24.94 -26.40 5.89
N VAL A 274 -23.99 -25.43 5.95
CA VAL A 274 -24.30 -24.05 6.40
C VAL A 274 -25.31 -23.39 5.47
N TYR A 275 -25.15 -23.54 4.14
CA TYR A 275 -26.10 -22.99 3.17
C TYR A 275 -27.48 -23.65 3.27
N GLN A 276 -27.55 -24.95 3.59
CA GLN A 276 -28.80 -25.68 3.81
C GLN A 276 -29.49 -25.16 5.08
N LEU A 277 -28.76 -25.01 6.19
CA LEU A 277 -29.27 -24.44 7.43
C LEU A 277 -29.76 -23.00 7.23
N ARG A 278 -29.01 -22.18 6.52
CA ARG A 278 -29.39 -20.78 6.22
C ARG A 278 -30.67 -20.70 5.38
N ARG A 279 -30.83 -21.62 4.41
CA ARG A 279 -32.04 -21.70 3.59
C ARG A 279 -33.29 -22.09 4.43
N HIS A 280 -33.09 -23.00 5.39
CA HIS A 280 -34.19 -23.51 6.21
C HIS A 280 -34.58 -22.55 7.34
N TYR A 281 -33.61 -22.05 8.09
CA TYR A 281 -33.84 -21.24 9.31
C TYR A 281 -33.71 -19.73 9.09
N GLY A 282 -33.38 -19.28 7.91
CA GLY A 282 -33.19 -17.85 7.64
C GLY A 282 -32.03 -17.26 8.43
N LYS A 283 -32.12 -16.01 8.88
CA LYS A 283 -31.08 -15.30 9.63
C LYS A 283 -30.72 -15.96 10.96
N GLY A 284 -31.65 -16.67 11.58
CA GLY A 284 -31.43 -17.37 12.85
C GLY A 284 -30.74 -18.72 12.74
N TRP A 285 -30.20 -19.07 11.56
CA TRP A 285 -29.65 -20.38 11.27
C TRP A 285 -28.55 -20.82 12.26
N PHE A 286 -27.70 -19.89 12.70
CA PHE A 286 -26.58 -20.21 13.60
C PHE A 286 -27.11 -20.67 14.96
N SER A 287 -28.03 -19.90 15.56
CA SER A 287 -28.65 -20.29 16.84
C SER A 287 -29.54 -21.53 16.72
N ALA A 288 -30.24 -21.69 15.59
CA ALA A 288 -31.07 -22.88 15.34
C ALA A 288 -30.18 -24.14 15.24
N ALA A 289 -29.04 -24.06 14.52
CA ALA A 289 -28.10 -25.17 14.40
C ALA A 289 -27.50 -25.61 15.76
N GLU A 290 -27.31 -24.69 16.71
CA GLU A 290 -26.88 -25.04 18.06
C GLU A 290 -27.89 -25.89 18.81
N GLY A 291 -29.19 -25.70 18.54
CA GLY A 291 -30.30 -26.41 19.18
C GLY A 291 -30.63 -27.77 18.57
N ILE A 292 -30.04 -28.17 17.45
CA ILE A 292 -30.27 -29.47 16.82
C ILE A 292 -29.57 -30.56 17.63
N GLU A 293 -30.38 -31.41 18.30
CA GLU A 293 -29.90 -32.55 19.09
C GLU A 293 -30.31 -33.89 18.53
N ASP A 294 -31.37 -33.92 17.70
CA ASP A 294 -31.96 -35.13 17.16
C ASP A 294 -31.49 -35.41 15.73
N SER A 295 -31.44 -36.71 15.39
CA SER A 295 -31.02 -37.19 14.06
C SER A 295 -32.17 -37.03 13.03
N GLU A 296 -33.43 -36.92 13.45
CA GLU A 296 -34.58 -36.78 12.57
C GLU A 296 -34.53 -35.43 11.83
N THR A 297 -34.25 -34.35 12.56
CA THR A 297 -34.04 -33.02 11.97
C THR A 297 -32.87 -33.00 10.97
N LEU A 298 -31.77 -33.72 11.26
CA LEU A 298 -30.63 -33.81 10.33
C LEU A 298 -30.97 -34.60 9.05
N GLU A 299 -31.79 -35.67 9.18
CA GLU A 299 -32.29 -36.42 8.02
C GLU A 299 -33.20 -35.55 7.14
N GLU A 300 -34.12 -34.77 7.72
CA GLU A 300 -34.99 -33.82 7.00
C GLU A 300 -34.15 -32.78 6.24
N LEU A 301 -33.10 -32.28 6.85
CA LEU A 301 -32.14 -31.33 6.25
C LEU A 301 -31.16 -32.00 5.28
N LYS A 302 -31.16 -33.34 5.20
CA LYS A 302 -30.21 -34.13 4.39
C LYS A 302 -28.75 -33.84 4.77
N ILE A 303 -28.48 -33.62 6.04
CA ILE A 303 -27.14 -33.39 6.59
C ILE A 303 -26.70 -34.65 7.34
N HIS A 304 -25.58 -35.21 6.94
CA HIS A 304 -25.05 -36.39 7.62
C HIS A 304 -24.53 -36.02 9.02
N GLU A 305 -24.77 -36.87 10.03
CA GLU A 305 -24.38 -36.64 11.44
C GLU A 305 -22.89 -36.25 11.58
N SER A 306 -21.99 -36.96 10.93
CA SER A 306 -20.53 -36.66 10.99
C SER A 306 -20.19 -35.28 10.38
N THR A 307 -20.91 -34.86 9.35
CA THR A 307 -20.79 -33.54 8.73
C THR A 307 -21.25 -32.45 9.69
N PHE A 308 -22.41 -32.67 10.34
CA PHE A 308 -22.94 -31.74 11.32
C PHE A 308 -22.02 -31.59 12.54
N GLN A 309 -21.45 -32.69 13.04
CA GLN A 309 -20.50 -32.66 14.15
C GLN A 309 -19.20 -31.92 13.77
N ASN A 310 -18.74 -32.00 12.53
CA ASN A 310 -17.62 -31.20 12.05
C ASN A 310 -17.97 -29.71 12.03
N LEU A 311 -19.15 -29.33 11.50
CA LEU A 311 -19.65 -27.96 11.49
C LEU A 311 -19.81 -27.42 12.92
N ARG A 312 -20.43 -28.17 13.82
CA ARG A 312 -20.70 -27.78 15.22
C ARG A 312 -19.42 -27.43 15.98
N ARG A 313 -18.33 -28.16 15.71
CA ARG A 313 -17.00 -27.80 16.28
C ARG A 313 -16.50 -26.44 15.80
N GLY A 314 -16.64 -26.15 14.51
CA GLY A 314 -16.27 -24.85 13.94
C GLY A 314 -17.13 -23.71 14.51
N MET A 315 -18.45 -23.92 14.58
CA MET A 315 -19.40 -22.95 15.17
C MET A 315 -19.06 -22.65 16.64
N ASN A 316 -18.76 -23.67 17.43
CA ASN A 316 -18.33 -23.50 18.82
C ASN A 316 -17.04 -22.67 18.96
N THR A 317 -16.12 -22.75 17.99
CA THR A 317 -14.91 -21.91 17.99
C THR A 317 -15.29 -20.44 17.78
N ILE A 318 -16.19 -20.14 16.86
CA ILE A 318 -16.68 -18.76 16.61
C ILE A 318 -17.43 -18.23 17.82
N ARG A 319 -18.32 -19.00 18.39
CA ARG A 319 -19.13 -18.59 19.56
C ARG A 319 -18.30 -18.23 20.78
N ARG A 320 -17.14 -18.84 20.95
CA ARG A 320 -16.22 -18.55 22.07
C ARG A 320 -15.50 -17.22 21.94
N LEU A 321 -15.59 -16.54 20.80
CA LEU A 321 -14.99 -15.22 20.61
C LEU A 321 -15.77 -14.21 21.47
N PRO A 322 -15.10 -13.47 22.38
CA PRO A 322 -15.79 -12.66 23.40
C PRO A 322 -16.60 -11.48 22.85
N PHE A 323 -16.37 -11.11 21.60
CA PHE A 323 -17.13 -10.06 20.92
C PHE A 323 -18.34 -10.61 20.12
N ILE A 324 -18.51 -11.94 20.08
CA ILE A 324 -19.71 -12.57 19.50
C ILE A 324 -20.75 -12.71 20.60
N THR A 325 -21.96 -12.25 20.33
CA THR A 325 -23.08 -12.25 21.27
C THR A 325 -24.34 -12.86 20.60
N PRO A 326 -25.22 -13.51 21.37
CA PRO A 326 -26.49 -14.00 20.80
C PRO A 326 -27.26 -12.90 20.07
N ASN A 327 -27.38 -11.72 20.69
CA ASN A 327 -27.98 -10.53 20.13
C ASN A 327 -27.02 -9.35 20.32
N ALA A 328 -26.68 -8.65 19.26
CA ALA A 328 -25.87 -7.44 19.35
C ALA A 328 -26.72 -6.29 19.95
N PRO A 329 -26.13 -5.41 20.81
CA PRO A 329 -26.86 -4.27 21.39
C PRO A 329 -27.18 -3.17 20.36
N GLY A 330 -26.70 -3.30 19.13
CA GLY A 330 -26.90 -2.38 18.03
C GLY A 330 -26.16 -2.86 16.79
N ASP A 331 -26.41 -2.22 15.65
CA ASP A 331 -25.72 -2.55 14.40
C ASP A 331 -24.38 -1.83 14.33
N VAL A 332 -23.30 -2.59 14.38
CA VAL A 332 -21.93 -2.05 14.29
C VAL A 332 -21.65 -1.43 12.93
N VAL A 333 -22.21 -2.00 11.85
CA VAL A 333 -22.01 -1.48 10.48
C VAL A 333 -22.69 -0.14 10.31
N ASP A 334 -23.92 0.01 10.82
CA ASP A 334 -24.62 1.30 10.82
C ASP A 334 -23.85 2.36 11.61
N SER A 335 -23.23 1.97 12.73
CA SER A 335 -22.39 2.86 13.51
C SER A 335 -21.15 3.28 12.73
N ILE A 336 -20.43 2.34 12.11
CA ILE A 336 -19.27 2.64 11.26
C ILE A 336 -19.66 3.58 10.12
N LEU A 337 -20.76 3.28 9.40
CA LEU A 337 -21.24 4.09 8.28
C LEU A 337 -21.57 5.53 8.70
N LYS A 338 -22.22 5.74 9.86
CA LYS A 338 -22.49 7.09 10.39
C LYS A 338 -21.21 7.89 10.63
N TYR A 339 -20.15 7.26 11.16
CA TYR A 339 -18.87 7.94 11.34
C TYR A 339 -18.24 8.28 9.99
N LEU A 340 -18.17 7.33 9.06
CA LEU A 340 -17.60 7.56 7.73
C LEU A 340 -18.34 8.65 6.95
N GLU A 341 -19.68 8.68 7.02
CA GLU A 341 -20.53 9.71 6.40
C GLU A 341 -20.32 11.10 6.99
N SER A 342 -20.04 11.17 8.29
CA SER A 342 -19.66 12.43 8.94
C SER A 342 -18.24 12.90 8.61
N GLY A 343 -17.54 12.21 7.69
CA GLY A 343 -16.17 12.51 7.30
C GLY A 343 -15.13 12.06 8.31
N LYS A 344 -15.49 11.21 9.29
CA LYS A 344 -14.55 10.63 10.25
C LYS A 344 -13.96 9.33 9.72
N HIS A 345 -12.70 9.11 10.04
CA HIS A 345 -11.99 7.88 9.77
C HIS A 345 -12.19 6.90 10.92
N VAL A 346 -12.32 5.61 10.62
CA VAL A 346 -12.55 4.57 11.62
C VAL A 346 -11.33 3.66 11.69
N VAL A 347 -10.78 3.49 12.89
CA VAL A 347 -9.75 2.49 13.19
C VAL A 347 -10.39 1.44 14.09
N LEU A 348 -10.43 0.19 13.64
CA LEU A 348 -10.96 -0.94 14.39
C LEU A 348 -9.81 -1.76 14.97
N GLU A 349 -9.61 -1.63 16.27
CA GLU A 349 -8.57 -2.36 17.03
C GLU A 349 -9.05 -3.74 17.46
N PHE A 350 -8.25 -4.77 17.20
CA PHE A 350 -8.52 -6.15 17.63
C PHE A 350 -8.07 -6.43 19.08
N GLY A 351 -7.18 -5.60 19.63
CA GLY A 351 -6.68 -5.77 21.00
C GLY A 351 -5.89 -7.07 21.16
N ARG A 352 -6.35 -7.94 22.08
CA ARG A 352 -5.74 -9.27 22.34
C ARG A 352 -6.23 -10.35 21.36
N TYR A 353 -7.24 -10.06 20.54
CA TYR A 353 -7.83 -11.03 19.63
C TYR A 353 -7.05 -11.05 18.30
N THR A 354 -5.78 -11.42 18.39
CA THR A 354 -4.86 -11.53 17.25
C THR A 354 -4.96 -12.88 16.52
N ASP A 355 -5.92 -13.72 16.93
CA ASP A 355 -6.21 -14.98 16.26
C ASP A 355 -6.71 -14.73 14.83
N ILE A 356 -6.19 -15.50 13.88
CA ILE A 356 -6.49 -15.32 12.46
C ILE A 356 -7.97 -15.56 12.14
N THR A 357 -8.65 -16.42 12.90
CA THR A 357 -10.10 -16.68 12.74
C THR A 357 -10.90 -15.42 13.06
N ALA A 358 -10.58 -14.75 14.19
CA ALA A 358 -11.20 -13.50 14.59
C ALA A 358 -10.98 -12.41 13.54
N TYR A 359 -9.74 -12.29 13.04
CA TYR A 359 -9.39 -11.29 12.04
C TYR A 359 -10.15 -11.51 10.73
N ILE A 360 -10.12 -12.72 10.16
CA ILE A 360 -10.81 -13.03 8.91
C ILE A 360 -12.33 -12.83 9.06
N LEU A 361 -12.92 -13.34 10.15
CA LEU A 361 -14.37 -13.22 10.38
C LEU A 361 -14.81 -11.76 10.43
N VAL A 362 -14.19 -10.96 11.30
CA VAL A 362 -14.59 -9.57 11.53
C VAL A 362 -14.35 -8.73 10.28
N ALA A 363 -13.15 -8.82 9.70
CA ALA A 363 -12.80 -8.01 8.54
C ALA A 363 -13.71 -8.34 7.34
N ASN A 364 -13.98 -9.62 7.07
CA ASN A 364 -14.84 -10.01 5.96
C ASN A 364 -16.30 -9.62 6.20
N LEU A 365 -16.87 -9.95 7.37
CA LEU A 365 -18.27 -9.65 7.71
C LEU A 365 -18.56 -8.15 7.61
N LEU A 366 -17.74 -7.32 8.25
CA LEU A 366 -17.95 -5.87 8.24
C LEU A 366 -17.75 -5.29 6.84
N THR A 367 -16.69 -5.69 6.13
CA THR A 367 -16.42 -5.19 4.78
C THR A 367 -17.54 -5.58 3.81
N ARG A 368 -18.06 -6.81 3.87
CA ARG A 368 -19.16 -7.29 3.03
C ARG A 368 -20.41 -6.42 3.21
N ARG A 369 -20.79 -6.13 4.45
CA ARG A 369 -21.96 -5.32 4.76
C ARG A 369 -21.78 -3.84 4.40
N ILE A 370 -20.60 -3.27 4.68
CA ILE A 370 -20.26 -1.89 4.31
C ILE A 370 -20.25 -1.74 2.79
N TYR A 371 -19.64 -2.69 2.07
CA TYR A 371 -19.61 -2.68 0.61
C TYR A 371 -21.01 -2.76 0.01
N ALA A 372 -21.87 -3.62 0.53
CA ALA A 372 -23.27 -3.71 0.10
C ALA A 372 -24.01 -2.37 0.28
N SER A 373 -23.80 -1.68 1.39
CA SER A 373 -24.34 -0.34 1.64
C SER A 373 -23.82 0.71 0.66
N TYR A 374 -22.51 0.73 0.39
CA TYR A 374 -21.89 1.65 -0.58
C TYR A 374 -22.42 1.40 -1.99
N ARG A 375 -22.60 0.13 -2.37
CA ARG A 375 -23.19 -0.24 -3.66
C ARG A 375 -24.60 0.30 -3.82
N ASP A 376 -25.48 0.02 -2.86
CA ASP A 376 -26.88 0.51 -2.87
C ASP A 376 -26.96 2.04 -2.94
N ARG A 377 -26.11 2.74 -2.18
CA ARG A 377 -26.04 4.20 -2.20
C ARG A 377 -25.52 4.75 -3.53
N THR A 378 -24.51 4.12 -4.11
CA THR A 378 -23.98 4.52 -5.41
C THR A 378 -25.04 4.32 -6.51
N GLU A 379 -25.74 3.20 -6.50
CA GLU A 379 -26.83 2.92 -7.45
C GLU A 379 -27.98 3.94 -7.31
N LYS A 380 -28.36 4.29 -6.08
CA LYS A 380 -29.34 5.35 -5.82
C LYS A 380 -28.87 6.74 -6.27
N ALA A 381 -27.60 7.08 -6.02
CA ALA A 381 -27.03 8.35 -6.43
C ALA A 381 -26.98 8.50 -7.95
N VAL A 382 -26.60 7.44 -8.67
CA VAL A 382 -26.65 7.40 -10.13
C VAL A 382 -28.07 7.56 -10.66
N ALA A 383 -29.06 6.85 -10.06
CA ALA A 383 -30.45 6.92 -10.49
C ALA A 383 -31.08 8.31 -10.23
N ALA A 384 -30.66 9.00 -9.19
CA ALA A 384 -31.17 10.32 -8.80
C ALA A 384 -30.34 11.50 -9.35
N ASP A 385 -29.27 11.23 -10.12
CA ASP A 385 -28.31 12.23 -10.59
C ASP A 385 -27.74 13.10 -9.44
N THR A 386 -27.49 12.47 -8.30
CA THR A 386 -26.88 13.10 -7.13
C THR A 386 -25.40 12.73 -7.00
N GLY A 387 -24.65 13.45 -6.17
CA GLY A 387 -23.21 13.20 -5.97
C GLY A 387 -22.93 11.79 -5.41
N TYR A 388 -21.83 11.19 -5.85
CA TYR A 388 -21.34 9.90 -5.35
C TYR A 388 -21.05 9.94 -3.84
N PRO A 389 -21.15 8.80 -3.12
CA PRO A 389 -20.67 8.69 -1.75
C PRO A 389 -19.19 9.09 -1.62
N THR A 390 -18.82 9.64 -0.46
CA THR A 390 -17.40 9.92 -0.16
C THR A 390 -16.57 8.66 -0.38
N PRO A 391 -15.46 8.71 -1.14
CA PRO A 391 -14.62 7.54 -1.36
C PRO A 391 -14.16 6.91 -0.04
N LEU A 392 -14.22 5.58 0.04
CA LEU A 392 -13.78 4.79 1.18
C LEU A 392 -12.54 3.98 0.81
N VAL A 393 -11.49 4.12 1.59
CA VAL A 393 -10.31 3.25 1.54
C VAL A 393 -10.35 2.29 2.72
N ILE A 394 -10.41 0.99 2.45
CA ILE A 394 -10.34 -0.06 3.46
C ILE A 394 -8.89 -0.55 3.53
N THR A 395 -8.28 -0.40 4.70
CA THR A 395 -6.89 -0.80 4.94
C THR A 395 -6.86 -2.16 5.64
N ILE A 396 -6.15 -3.12 5.05
CA ILE A 396 -5.97 -4.47 5.60
C ILE A 396 -4.48 -4.84 5.64
N GLU A 397 -4.05 -5.42 6.75
CA GLU A 397 -2.74 -6.03 6.91
C GLU A 397 -2.78 -7.53 6.61
N GLU A 398 -1.61 -8.12 6.37
CA GLU A 398 -1.48 -9.55 6.04
C GLU A 398 -2.44 -9.97 4.91
N ALA A 399 -2.49 -9.18 3.85
CA ALA A 399 -3.48 -9.27 2.77
C ALA A 399 -3.48 -10.64 2.07
N HIS A 400 -2.36 -11.37 2.09
CA HIS A 400 -2.29 -12.74 1.58
C HIS A 400 -3.27 -13.71 2.28
N LYS A 401 -3.76 -13.38 3.49
CA LYS A 401 -4.78 -14.19 4.18
C LYS A 401 -6.14 -14.14 3.48
N PHE A 402 -6.46 -13.04 2.81
CA PHE A 402 -7.74 -12.79 2.13
C PHE A 402 -7.64 -12.90 0.62
N LEU A 403 -6.45 -12.71 0.07
CA LEU A 403 -6.22 -12.47 -1.36
C LEU A 403 -5.29 -13.51 -2.00
N ASN A 404 -5.04 -14.66 -1.34
CA ASN A 404 -4.33 -15.76 -2.01
C ASN A 404 -5.21 -16.44 -3.05
N SER A 405 -4.61 -17.13 -4.03
CA SER A 405 -5.30 -17.76 -5.15
C SER A 405 -6.36 -18.79 -4.75
N GLY A 406 -6.24 -19.38 -3.55
CA GLY A 406 -7.22 -20.36 -3.05
C GLY A 406 -8.52 -19.76 -2.54
N VAL A 407 -8.52 -18.49 -2.11
CA VAL A 407 -9.70 -17.85 -1.48
C VAL A 407 -10.09 -16.50 -2.09
N ALA A 408 -9.22 -15.87 -2.86
CA ALA A 408 -9.43 -14.53 -3.39
C ALA A 408 -10.75 -14.35 -4.18
N SER A 409 -11.16 -15.39 -4.93
CA SER A 409 -12.42 -15.37 -5.68
C SER A 409 -13.68 -15.43 -4.80
N GLN A 410 -13.53 -15.86 -3.54
CA GLN A 410 -14.63 -16.05 -2.59
C GLN A 410 -14.73 -14.90 -1.59
N THR A 411 -13.67 -14.06 -1.46
CA THR A 411 -13.66 -12.96 -0.50
C THR A 411 -14.29 -11.68 -1.07
N ILE A 412 -14.90 -10.89 -0.19
CA ILE A 412 -15.33 -9.53 -0.56
C ILE A 412 -14.14 -8.66 -0.97
N PHE A 413 -12.98 -8.88 -0.40
CA PHE A 413 -11.75 -8.14 -0.75
C PHE A 413 -11.31 -8.42 -2.19
N GLY A 414 -11.40 -9.68 -2.64
CA GLY A 414 -11.14 -10.02 -4.04
C GLY A 414 -12.13 -9.35 -4.99
N THR A 415 -13.40 -9.28 -4.61
CA THR A 415 -14.42 -8.57 -5.36
C THR A 415 -14.09 -7.07 -5.46
N ILE A 416 -13.81 -6.41 -4.35
CA ILE A 416 -13.44 -4.98 -4.33
C ILE A 416 -12.19 -4.72 -5.17
N ALA A 417 -11.17 -5.57 -5.08
CA ALA A 417 -9.94 -5.41 -5.85
C ALA A 417 -10.19 -5.45 -7.38
N ARG A 418 -11.12 -6.32 -7.84
CA ARG A 418 -11.47 -6.46 -9.25
C ARG A 418 -12.45 -5.39 -9.74
N GLU A 419 -13.48 -5.06 -8.95
CA GLU A 419 -14.56 -4.16 -9.37
C GLU A 419 -14.17 -2.69 -9.38
N MET A 420 -13.03 -2.32 -8.80
CA MET A 420 -12.43 -0.98 -8.77
C MET A 420 -13.41 0.18 -9.03
N ARG A 421 -13.26 1.33 -8.48
CA ARG A 421 -13.98 2.60 -8.76
C ARG A 421 -15.52 2.59 -8.83
N LYS A 422 -16.15 1.44 -9.12
CA LYS A 422 -17.57 1.40 -9.45
C LYS A 422 -18.46 1.89 -8.30
N TYR A 423 -18.05 1.57 -7.07
CA TYR A 423 -18.84 1.85 -5.87
C TYR A 423 -18.13 2.73 -4.84
N SER A 424 -17.09 3.47 -5.25
CA SER A 424 -16.29 4.35 -4.39
C SER A 424 -15.64 3.65 -3.18
N VAL A 425 -15.40 2.34 -3.26
CA VAL A 425 -14.68 1.56 -2.24
C VAL A 425 -13.43 0.97 -2.85
N THR A 426 -12.28 1.20 -2.22
CA THR A 426 -10.98 0.68 -2.64
C THR A 426 -10.21 0.10 -1.46
N LEU A 427 -9.17 -0.68 -1.76
CA LEU A 427 -8.31 -1.29 -0.76
C LEU A 427 -6.96 -0.59 -0.69
N LEU A 428 -6.43 -0.49 0.52
CA LEU A 428 -5.00 -0.29 0.78
C LEU A 428 -4.49 -1.57 1.46
N ILE A 429 -3.85 -2.44 0.68
CA ILE A 429 -3.35 -3.70 1.18
C ILE A 429 -1.91 -3.55 1.66
N ILE A 430 -1.59 -4.17 2.78
CA ILE A 430 -0.26 -4.14 3.38
C ILE A 430 0.20 -5.58 3.53
N ASP A 431 1.37 -5.91 2.97
CA ASP A 431 1.86 -7.28 3.06
C ASP A 431 3.38 -7.38 3.11
N GLN A 432 3.86 -8.44 3.75
CA GLN A 432 5.27 -8.81 3.79
C GLN A 432 5.64 -9.84 2.73
N ARG A 433 4.65 -10.57 2.21
CA ARG A 433 4.76 -11.67 1.27
C ARG A 433 3.87 -11.46 0.04
N PRO A 434 4.18 -10.49 -0.82
CA PRO A 434 3.36 -10.19 -1.98
C PRO A 434 3.19 -11.39 -2.93
N SER A 435 4.14 -12.33 -2.96
CA SER A 435 3.99 -13.60 -3.71
C SER A 435 2.92 -14.54 -3.16
N GLY A 436 2.38 -14.27 -1.98
CA GLY A 436 1.23 -14.98 -1.42
C GLY A 436 -0.11 -14.43 -1.89
N ILE A 437 -0.14 -13.31 -2.62
CA ILE A 437 -1.33 -12.67 -3.16
C ILE A 437 -1.57 -13.22 -4.57
N ASP A 438 -2.83 -13.40 -4.93
CA ASP A 438 -3.26 -13.83 -6.26
C ASP A 438 -2.72 -12.89 -7.36
N ASP A 439 -2.16 -13.46 -8.43
CA ASP A 439 -1.50 -12.71 -9.50
C ASP A 439 -2.46 -11.77 -10.26
N GLU A 440 -3.71 -12.17 -10.44
CA GLU A 440 -4.73 -11.34 -11.08
C GLU A 440 -4.98 -10.09 -10.22
N ILE A 441 -5.17 -10.27 -8.91
CA ILE A 441 -5.37 -9.16 -7.97
C ILE A 441 -4.13 -8.26 -7.92
N MET A 442 -2.93 -8.85 -7.83
CA MET A 442 -1.69 -8.08 -7.83
C MET A 442 -1.59 -7.21 -9.08
N SER A 443 -1.97 -7.74 -10.26
CA SER A 443 -1.96 -6.98 -11.52
C SER A 443 -2.98 -5.83 -11.56
N GLN A 444 -4.07 -5.92 -10.81
CA GLN A 444 -5.13 -4.90 -10.73
C GLN A 444 -4.82 -3.75 -9.76
N LEU A 445 -3.80 -3.88 -8.92
CA LEU A 445 -3.41 -2.78 -8.02
C LEU A 445 -2.96 -1.56 -8.82
N GLY A 446 -3.59 -0.43 -8.53
CA GLY A 446 -3.34 0.82 -9.24
C GLY A 446 -1.96 1.40 -8.96
N THR A 447 -1.57 1.45 -7.69
CA THR A 447 -0.26 1.95 -7.26
C THR A 447 0.34 0.98 -6.25
N ARG A 448 1.63 0.75 -6.39
CA ARG A 448 2.39 -0.09 -5.47
C ARG A 448 3.54 0.71 -4.88
N ILE A 449 3.67 0.65 -3.57
CA ILE A 449 4.78 1.24 -2.83
C ILE A 449 5.54 0.09 -2.19
N THR A 450 6.79 -0.08 -2.56
CA THR A 450 7.56 -1.25 -2.18
C THR A 450 8.83 -0.82 -1.46
N CYS A 451 8.92 -1.16 -0.19
CA CYS A 451 10.16 -1.14 0.58
C CYS A 451 11.01 -2.35 0.21
N LEU A 452 12.19 -2.50 0.83
CA LEU A 452 13.07 -3.64 0.56
C LEU A 452 12.36 -4.98 0.70
N LEU A 453 12.54 -5.84 -0.29
CA LEU A 453 12.15 -7.25 -0.32
C LEU A 453 13.40 -8.12 -0.52
N ASP A 454 13.47 -9.26 0.19
CA ASP A 454 14.62 -10.17 0.09
C ASP A 454 14.38 -11.30 -0.92
N SER A 455 13.11 -11.68 -1.12
CA SER A 455 12.74 -12.80 -1.98
C SER A 455 12.57 -12.35 -3.43
N GLU A 456 13.25 -13.02 -4.35
CA GLU A 456 13.07 -12.79 -5.78
C GLU A 456 11.62 -13.03 -6.23
N LYS A 457 10.94 -14.04 -5.64
CA LYS A 457 9.52 -14.29 -5.91
C LYS A 457 8.63 -13.11 -5.49
N ASP A 458 8.93 -12.48 -4.37
CA ASP A 458 8.18 -11.32 -3.89
C ASP A 458 8.42 -10.08 -4.77
N ILE A 459 9.66 -9.87 -5.21
CA ILE A 459 10.00 -8.83 -6.18
C ILE A 459 9.27 -9.05 -7.51
N ASP A 460 9.27 -10.29 -8.00
CA ASP A 460 8.58 -10.65 -9.23
C ASP A 460 7.07 -10.46 -9.15
N ALA A 461 6.46 -10.81 -8.01
CA ALA A 461 5.03 -10.62 -7.76
C ALA A 461 4.66 -9.13 -7.73
N VAL A 462 5.43 -8.30 -7.00
CA VAL A 462 5.18 -6.85 -6.95
C VAL A 462 5.30 -6.19 -8.32
N LEU A 463 6.17 -6.68 -9.18
CA LEU A 463 6.37 -6.16 -10.54
C LEU A 463 5.48 -6.84 -11.60
N SER A 464 4.55 -7.70 -11.19
CA SER A 464 3.61 -8.35 -12.11
C SER A 464 2.77 -7.31 -12.86
N GLY A 465 2.68 -7.44 -14.20
CA GLY A 465 1.92 -6.54 -15.06
C GLY A 465 2.54 -5.14 -15.25
N VAL A 466 3.79 -4.92 -14.85
CA VAL A 466 4.49 -3.62 -14.98
C VAL A 466 5.43 -3.64 -16.19
N SER A 467 5.36 -2.60 -17.00
CA SER A 467 6.35 -2.37 -18.08
C SER A 467 7.70 -1.95 -17.48
N GLY A 468 8.82 -2.37 -18.08
CA GLY A 468 10.16 -2.08 -17.54
C GLY A 468 10.48 -2.87 -16.27
N LYS A 469 9.94 -4.10 -16.16
CA LYS A 469 10.09 -4.96 -14.98
C LYS A 469 11.56 -5.19 -14.60
N ASN A 470 12.43 -5.44 -15.58
CA ASN A 470 13.83 -5.77 -15.31
C ASN A 470 14.60 -4.58 -14.72
N GLU A 471 14.36 -3.40 -15.23
CA GLU A 471 14.94 -2.15 -14.75
C GLU A 471 14.51 -1.86 -13.31
N LEU A 472 13.20 -2.00 -13.03
CA LEU A 472 12.67 -1.79 -11.69
C LEU A 472 13.13 -2.87 -10.69
N LYS A 473 13.37 -4.10 -11.15
CA LYS A 473 13.94 -5.18 -10.34
C LYS A 473 15.33 -4.79 -9.82
N ASN A 474 16.16 -4.21 -10.68
CA ASN A 474 17.50 -3.72 -10.30
C ASN A 474 17.41 -2.62 -9.24
N VAL A 475 16.45 -1.70 -9.38
CA VAL A 475 16.23 -0.63 -8.40
C VAL A 475 15.76 -1.21 -7.06
N LEU A 476 14.76 -2.09 -7.06
CA LEU A 476 14.25 -2.72 -5.83
C LEU A 476 15.31 -3.51 -5.08
N ALA A 477 16.16 -4.26 -5.79
CA ALA A 477 17.23 -5.06 -5.20
C ALA A 477 18.33 -4.22 -4.53
N LYS A 478 18.44 -2.94 -4.87
CA LYS A 478 19.44 -2.00 -4.37
C LYS A 478 18.91 -1.04 -3.31
N LEU A 479 17.61 -1.08 -2.98
CA LEU A 479 17.06 -0.25 -1.90
C LEU A 479 17.72 -0.59 -0.56
N SER A 480 18.01 0.44 0.22
CA SER A 480 18.47 0.28 1.59
C SER A 480 17.39 -0.35 2.47
N ALA A 481 17.80 -1.19 3.42
CA ALA A 481 16.89 -1.79 4.41
C ALA A 481 16.18 -0.76 5.29
N ARG A 482 16.69 0.45 5.39
CA ARG A 482 16.11 1.51 6.22
C ARG A 482 15.62 2.65 5.35
N GLN A 483 14.32 2.89 5.44
CA GLN A 483 13.69 4.13 4.95
C GLN A 483 13.86 4.43 3.46
N GLN A 484 13.91 3.44 2.59
CA GLN A 484 13.80 3.65 1.16
C GLN A 484 12.64 2.85 0.59
N ALA A 485 11.97 3.41 -0.40
CA ALA A 485 10.85 2.77 -1.08
C ALA A 485 10.85 3.13 -2.58
N LEU A 486 10.28 2.26 -3.38
CA LEU A 486 9.95 2.50 -4.78
C LEU A 486 8.43 2.61 -4.91
N ILE A 487 7.94 3.72 -5.45
CA ILE A 487 6.53 3.88 -5.82
C ILE A 487 6.38 3.87 -7.34
N PHE A 488 5.37 3.15 -7.83
CA PHE A 488 5.03 3.10 -9.25
C PHE A 488 3.55 2.77 -9.45
N GLY A 489 3.02 3.10 -10.61
CA GLY A 489 1.63 2.85 -10.96
C GLY A 489 0.83 4.12 -11.21
N HIS A 490 -0.48 4.04 -11.02
CA HIS A 490 -1.43 5.05 -11.50
C HIS A 490 -1.31 6.43 -10.83
N ALA A 491 -0.93 6.48 -9.56
CA ALA A 491 -0.89 7.73 -8.80
C ALA A 491 0.41 8.54 -9.02
N VAL A 492 1.37 8.01 -9.76
CA VAL A 492 2.62 8.70 -10.11
C VAL A 492 2.83 8.68 -11.62
N PRO A 493 3.40 9.75 -12.20
CA PRO A 493 3.63 9.81 -13.65
C PRO A 493 4.70 8.83 -14.14
N MET A 494 5.60 8.40 -13.26
CA MET A 494 6.65 7.43 -13.52
C MET A 494 7.10 6.76 -12.21
N PRO A 495 7.79 5.60 -12.26
CA PRO A 495 8.39 5.01 -11.07
C PRO A 495 9.36 5.96 -10.38
N VAL A 496 9.32 6.00 -9.04
CA VAL A 496 10.22 6.83 -8.25
C VAL A 496 10.72 6.11 -7.00
N ALA A 497 12.06 6.01 -6.89
CA ALA A 497 12.73 5.60 -5.67
C ALA A 497 12.88 6.82 -4.74
N PHE A 498 12.51 6.68 -3.48
CA PHE A 498 12.45 7.81 -2.56
C PHE A 498 12.73 7.40 -1.12
N THR A 499 13.15 8.37 -0.32
CA THR A 499 13.20 8.27 1.13
C THR A 499 11.90 8.83 1.70
N PRO A 500 11.05 8.02 2.35
CA PRO A 500 9.83 8.50 2.99
C PRO A 500 10.10 9.61 3.99
N ARG A 501 9.19 10.57 4.09
CA ARG A 501 9.22 11.62 5.11
C ARG A 501 9.30 11.00 6.50
N GLU A 502 10.18 11.52 7.36
CA GLU A 502 10.36 11.01 8.72
C GLU A 502 9.09 11.17 9.55
N TYR A 503 8.57 10.07 10.07
CA TYR A 503 7.39 10.07 10.93
C TYR A 503 7.78 10.39 12.37
N GLY A 504 7.14 11.39 12.97
CA GLY A 504 7.34 11.73 14.38
C GLY A 504 8.43 12.76 14.68
N SER A 505 9.09 13.34 13.66
CA SER A 505 10.08 14.40 13.86
C SER A 505 9.44 15.77 14.08
N ASN A 506 8.30 16.04 13.44
CA ASN A 506 7.56 17.31 13.56
C ASN A 506 6.05 17.09 13.40
N TYR A 507 5.34 16.91 14.52
CA TYR A 507 3.89 16.72 14.51
C TYR A 507 3.10 18.01 14.22
N GLY A 508 3.72 19.18 14.31
CA GLY A 508 3.08 20.45 13.99
C GLY A 508 2.57 20.53 12.54
N ASP A 509 3.25 19.83 11.62
CA ASP A 509 2.89 19.77 10.21
C ASP A 509 1.79 18.73 9.91
N TRP A 510 1.43 17.88 10.86
CA TRP A 510 0.62 16.68 10.65
C TRP A 510 -0.74 16.71 11.36
N GLY A 511 -0.84 17.37 12.51
CA GLY A 511 -2.02 17.36 13.36
C GLY A 511 -3.04 18.46 13.07
N GLU A 512 -4.18 18.40 13.73
CA GLU A 512 -5.06 19.56 13.86
C GLU A 512 -4.30 20.65 14.63
N ALA A 513 -4.29 21.87 14.13
CA ALA A 513 -3.50 22.99 14.65
C ALA A 513 -3.80 23.39 16.12
N ALA A 514 -4.80 22.76 16.73
CA ALA A 514 -5.22 22.97 18.12
C ALA A 514 -4.63 21.98 19.14
N ALA A 515 -4.00 20.91 18.74
CA ALA A 515 -3.43 19.92 19.66
C ALA A 515 -1.98 20.25 20.01
N LYS A 516 -1.74 21.36 20.68
CA LYS A 516 -0.58 21.54 21.56
C LYS A 516 -0.77 20.66 22.80
N VAL A 517 -0.73 19.35 22.62
CA VAL A 517 -0.47 18.45 23.75
C VAL A 517 1.04 18.47 23.93
N SER A 518 1.51 19.04 25.01
CA SER A 518 2.94 19.10 25.35
C SER A 518 3.50 17.69 25.50
N ASP A 519 4.78 17.52 25.25
CA ASP A 519 5.46 16.21 25.49
C ASP A 519 5.30 15.78 26.97
N GLU A 520 5.11 16.72 27.91
CA GLU A 520 4.80 16.49 29.32
C GLU A 520 3.41 15.87 29.54
N GLU A 521 2.37 16.27 28.79
CA GLU A 521 1.04 15.64 28.88
C GLU A 521 1.01 14.22 28.28
N ILE A 522 1.94 13.89 27.38
CA ILE A 522 2.13 12.52 26.89
C ILE A 522 2.78 11.63 27.96
N GLU A 523 3.73 12.16 28.74
CA GLU A 523 4.34 11.44 29.85
C GLU A 523 3.36 11.22 31.01
N ASP A 524 2.47 12.16 31.29
CA ASP A 524 1.46 12.04 32.36
C ASP A 524 0.30 11.08 32.02
N LEU A 525 -0.01 10.86 30.74
CA LEU A 525 -0.96 9.83 30.30
C LEU A 525 -0.43 8.40 30.47
N TRP A 526 0.83 8.24 30.87
CA TRP A 526 1.52 6.96 30.97
C TRP A 526 2.08 6.68 32.37
N LYS A 527 1.84 7.56 33.38
CA LYS A 527 2.02 7.27 34.80
C LYS A 527 0.76 6.65 35.36
#